data_87907385e28c7d6b9c87f71dec4e3461
#
_entry.id   87907385e28c7d6b9c87f71dec4e3461
#
_cell.length_a   1.000
_cell.length_b   1.000
_cell.length_c   1.000
_cell.angle_alpha   90.00
_cell.angle_beta   90.00
_cell.angle_gamma   90.00
#
_symmetry.space_group_name_H-M   'P 1'
#
loop_
_entity.id
_entity.type
_entity.pdbx_description
1 polymer ?
#
loop_
_entity_poly.entity_id
_entity_poly.type
_entity_poly.pdbx_seq_one_letter_code
_entity_poly.pdbx_strand_id
1 'polypeptide(L)'
;MKKLYFLILLALGLPAVSQTPFRSIMQEQSEFYKQYKLTNDRSWDSLNNIVSSQNSSSKNSLACSLKKKVYGWHPYWSGTVYTSYDWTMLSDFSYFDYAVSPTTGQNTNSSFAWSTSAAVTAAKANGAKIHICATLFSSHSTFWATPSAQTAFINNMVSLLNSRGGNGVNIDFEGMGSADKTPFKNFMVNLKAALVAANPNYELSMALYAVDWSGTFDIPGLNPVVDDFIIMGYDYYYSGSTTAGPESPLYNFQTTYNYTLAKSITYYLNLGVTPSKLLLGLPYYGREWSTAGPNAPSATTGAFTSSRTYAYVKNTPATYSAANKKWEMTCFSPYYSFSVSGQQRQCWIDDVYSMGRRFDLVKQRGIGGIGIWALGYDNGYNDFWQLIKDKFSDCEVVPCTDSLFDMGGPLRNYYDNEKYTYSISPNGIDKVQLQFKSFTTESGYDSLYVYNGPTTASPLLGAYSGSTTPANVTSTGTVITLRFKSDVGIVGSGFKIIYNCVSATGIHEIWNDDLLSIFPNPSNGSFEIRTSNDISTIQIFNSIGELVYQGREKTIDLTNLNLNSGVYFIEINSEGQKVVNKLVYSK
;
A
#
# COMPACT_ATOMS: atom_id res chain seq x y z
N MET A 1 -13.68 11.85 75.49
CA MET A 1 -13.64 10.56 74.82
C MET A 1 -13.95 10.78 73.35
N LYS A 2 -12.92 10.90 72.51
CA LYS A 2 -13.05 11.05 71.04
C LYS A 2 -12.93 9.67 70.44
N LYS A 3 -13.99 9.19 69.76
CA LYS A 3 -13.98 7.94 68.98
C LYS A 3 -13.35 8.21 67.63
N LEU A 4 -12.24 7.55 67.37
CA LEU A 4 -11.54 7.50 66.09
C LEU A 4 -12.17 6.40 65.24
N TYR A 5 -12.82 6.77 64.10
CA TYR A 5 -13.28 5.79 63.09
C TYR A 5 -12.17 5.53 62.10
N PHE A 6 -11.68 4.30 62.09
CA PHE A 6 -10.78 3.79 61.05
C PHE A 6 -11.61 3.44 59.83
N LEU A 7 -11.47 4.21 58.73
CA LEU A 7 -12.00 3.80 57.42
C LEU A 7 -10.99 2.86 56.78
N ILE A 8 -11.36 1.57 56.69
CA ILE A 8 -10.61 0.59 55.86
C ILE A 8 -11.05 0.78 54.44
N LEU A 9 -10.20 1.41 53.60
CA LEU A 9 -10.34 1.38 52.15
C LEU A 9 -9.97 -0.03 51.63
N LEU A 10 -10.99 -0.83 51.30
CA LEU A 10 -10.79 -2.01 50.46
C LEU A 10 -10.42 -1.55 49.06
N ALA A 11 -9.13 -1.56 48.70
CA ALA A 11 -8.69 -1.47 47.34
C ALA A 11 -9.07 -2.76 46.62
N LEU A 12 -10.21 -2.75 45.93
CA LEU A 12 -10.52 -3.80 44.94
C LEU A 12 -9.49 -3.65 43.80
N GLY A 13 -8.47 -4.47 43.84
CA GLY A 13 -7.54 -4.66 42.72
C GLY A 13 -8.32 -5.16 41.52
N LEU A 14 -8.61 -4.27 40.57
CA LEU A 14 -8.99 -4.71 39.23
C LEU A 14 -7.83 -5.56 38.68
N PRO A 15 -8.08 -6.75 38.12
CA PRO A 15 -7.02 -7.49 37.48
C PRO A 15 -6.43 -6.58 36.38
N ALA A 16 -5.15 -6.27 36.50
CA ALA A 16 -4.40 -5.69 35.42
C ALA A 16 -4.51 -6.69 34.26
N VAL A 17 -5.28 -6.32 33.23
CA VAL A 17 -5.27 -7.05 31.96
C VAL A 17 -3.84 -6.86 31.46
N SER A 18 -3.02 -7.89 31.61
CA SER A 18 -1.69 -7.94 31.04
C SER A 18 -1.88 -7.76 29.53
N GLN A 19 -1.52 -6.59 29.02
CA GLN A 19 -1.43 -6.41 27.57
C GLN A 19 -0.41 -7.44 27.08
N THR A 20 -0.84 -8.32 26.17
CA THR A 20 0.08 -9.22 25.49
C THR A 20 1.16 -8.36 24.83
N PRO A 21 2.46 -8.70 25.00
CA PRO A 21 3.53 -7.96 24.33
C PRO A 21 3.26 -7.83 22.83
N PHE A 22 3.64 -6.70 22.25
CA PHE A 22 3.55 -6.53 20.81
C PHE A 22 4.28 -7.67 20.10
N ARG A 23 3.62 -8.29 19.14
CA ARG A 23 4.18 -9.25 18.19
C ARG A 23 3.76 -8.81 16.80
N SER A 24 4.72 -8.76 15.89
CA SER A 24 4.43 -8.51 14.48
C SER A 24 3.69 -9.69 13.87
N ILE A 25 3.01 -9.44 12.76
CA ILE A 25 2.41 -10.51 11.96
C ILE A 25 3.46 -11.53 11.48
N MET A 26 4.66 -11.09 11.13
CA MET A 26 5.76 -11.95 10.71
C MET A 26 6.13 -12.94 11.82
N GLN A 27 6.29 -12.44 13.04
CA GLN A 27 6.54 -13.28 14.22
C GLN A 27 5.37 -14.22 14.52
N GLU A 28 4.12 -13.72 14.56
CA GLU A 28 2.93 -14.54 14.84
C GLU A 28 2.82 -15.71 13.86
N GLN A 29 3.02 -15.44 12.57
CA GLN A 29 2.90 -16.46 11.52
C GLN A 29 4.09 -17.41 11.49
N SER A 30 5.31 -16.92 11.68
CA SER A 30 6.51 -17.77 11.77
C SER A 30 6.36 -18.77 12.93
N GLU A 31 5.96 -18.32 14.12
CA GLU A 31 5.71 -19.20 15.27
C GLU A 31 4.61 -20.23 14.98
N PHE A 32 3.52 -19.82 14.33
CA PHE A 32 2.42 -20.71 13.96
C PHE A 32 2.86 -21.79 12.96
N TYR A 33 3.52 -21.41 11.87
CA TYR A 33 3.88 -22.38 10.82
C TYR A 33 5.08 -23.26 11.17
N LYS A 34 6.01 -22.80 12.00
CA LYS A 34 7.19 -23.55 12.46
C LYS A 34 6.84 -24.88 13.15
N GLN A 35 5.67 -24.99 13.78
CA GLN A 35 5.22 -26.21 14.45
C GLN A 35 4.96 -27.39 13.47
N TYR A 36 4.66 -27.12 12.21
CA TYR A 36 4.28 -28.16 11.24
C TYR A 36 5.46 -28.89 10.61
N LYS A 37 6.65 -28.29 10.57
CA LYS A 37 7.90 -28.87 10.04
C LYS A 37 7.76 -29.49 8.63
N LEU A 38 6.90 -28.90 7.79
CA LEU A 38 6.72 -29.32 6.40
C LEU A 38 7.86 -28.80 5.53
N THR A 39 8.26 -29.57 4.52
CA THR A 39 9.43 -29.27 3.69
C THR A 39 9.15 -29.20 2.19
N ASN A 40 7.89 -29.45 1.76
CA ASN A 40 7.52 -29.40 0.37
C ASN A 40 6.25 -28.58 0.12
N ASP A 41 6.18 -27.94 -1.04
CA ASP A 41 5.13 -26.99 -1.41
C ASP A 41 3.72 -27.61 -1.38
N ARG A 42 3.55 -28.86 -1.84
CA ARG A 42 2.22 -29.51 -1.86
C ARG A 42 1.65 -29.76 -0.47
N SER A 43 2.52 -30.03 0.49
CA SER A 43 2.09 -30.17 1.89
C SER A 43 1.63 -28.84 2.47
N TRP A 44 2.31 -27.75 2.11
CA TRP A 44 1.88 -26.40 2.45
C TRP A 44 0.58 -26.00 1.77
N ASP A 45 0.42 -26.35 0.47
CA ASP A 45 -0.83 -26.14 -0.27
C ASP A 45 -2.00 -26.83 0.44
N SER A 46 -1.81 -28.08 0.85
CA SER A 46 -2.85 -28.84 1.56
C SER A 46 -3.22 -28.21 2.89
N LEU A 47 -2.22 -27.73 3.66
CA LEU A 47 -2.45 -27.09 4.96
C LEU A 47 -3.20 -25.74 4.79
N ASN A 48 -2.84 -24.97 3.78
CA ASN A 48 -3.37 -23.63 3.55
C ASN A 48 -4.57 -23.61 2.59
N ASN A 49 -5.05 -24.77 2.13
CA ASN A 49 -6.12 -24.89 1.15
C ASN A 49 -5.85 -24.10 -0.14
N ILE A 50 -4.59 -24.09 -0.58
CA ILE A 50 -4.19 -23.43 -1.82
C ILE A 50 -4.63 -24.30 -2.99
N VAL A 51 -5.52 -23.77 -3.81
CA VAL A 51 -5.87 -24.35 -5.10
C VAL A 51 -4.95 -23.72 -6.13
N SER A 52 -4.04 -24.50 -6.72
CA SER A 52 -3.15 -24.00 -7.77
C SER A 52 -4.00 -23.58 -8.97
N SER A 53 -4.25 -22.29 -9.10
CA SER A 53 -4.86 -21.74 -10.31
C SER A 53 -3.78 -21.65 -11.37
N GLN A 54 -3.90 -22.45 -12.42
CA GLN A 54 -3.10 -22.25 -13.64
C GLN A 54 -3.65 -21.03 -14.40
N ASN A 55 -3.56 -19.86 -13.84
CA ASN A 55 -3.75 -18.63 -14.59
C ASN A 55 -2.42 -18.30 -15.28
N SER A 56 -2.21 -18.92 -16.43
CA SER A 56 -1.23 -18.43 -17.39
C SER A 56 -1.67 -17.03 -17.82
N SER A 57 -1.10 -16.00 -17.19
CA SER A 57 -1.19 -14.64 -17.71
C SER A 57 -0.71 -14.69 -19.17
N SER A 58 -1.61 -14.37 -20.09
CA SER A 58 -1.31 -14.34 -21.52
C SER A 58 -0.19 -13.32 -21.77
N LYS A 59 0.95 -13.79 -22.27
CA LYS A 59 2.16 -13.02 -22.59
C LYS A 59 1.99 -12.01 -23.74
N ASN A 60 0.80 -11.51 -24.03
CA ASN A 60 0.50 -10.62 -25.16
C ASN A 60 0.05 -9.21 -24.78
N SER A 61 0.36 -8.71 -23.58
CA SER A 61 0.32 -7.27 -23.32
C SER A 61 1.69 -6.66 -23.61
N LEU A 62 1.74 -5.45 -24.17
CA LEU A 62 2.95 -4.63 -24.23
C LEU A 62 3.70 -4.75 -22.90
N ALA A 63 4.98 -5.16 -22.96
CA ALA A 63 5.77 -5.37 -21.75
C ALA A 63 5.95 -4.04 -21.03
N CYS A 64 5.25 -3.88 -19.91
CA CYS A 64 5.42 -2.71 -19.05
C CYS A 64 6.64 -2.91 -18.15
N SER A 65 7.46 -1.87 -17.98
CA SER A 65 8.65 -1.89 -17.14
C SER A 65 8.41 -1.14 -15.85
N LEU A 66 8.80 -1.72 -14.72
CA LEU A 66 8.69 -1.08 -13.41
C LEU A 66 9.54 0.21 -13.34
N LYS A 67 8.96 1.26 -12.79
CA LYS A 67 9.62 2.54 -12.45
C LYS A 67 9.85 2.73 -10.95
N LYS A 68 9.29 1.85 -10.13
CA LYS A 68 9.47 1.79 -8.69
C LYS A 68 9.86 0.37 -8.29
N LYS A 69 10.64 0.24 -7.23
CA LYS A 69 10.97 -1.07 -6.68
C LYS A 69 9.72 -1.72 -6.08
N VAL A 70 9.52 -2.99 -6.38
CA VAL A 70 8.49 -3.84 -5.77
C VAL A 70 9.20 -5.02 -5.11
N TYR A 71 9.32 -4.94 -3.81
CA TYR A 71 9.99 -5.93 -2.96
C TYR A 71 8.95 -6.83 -2.31
N GLY A 72 9.07 -8.15 -2.38
CA GLY A 72 8.09 -9.04 -1.79
C GLY A 72 8.72 -10.14 -0.93
N TRP A 73 8.20 -10.34 0.30
CA TRP A 73 8.54 -11.49 1.11
C TRP A 73 7.69 -12.69 0.74
N HIS A 74 8.34 -13.79 0.39
CA HIS A 74 7.70 -15.07 0.12
C HIS A 74 7.96 -16.02 1.30
N PRO A 75 6.97 -16.24 2.16
CA PRO A 75 7.09 -17.18 3.25
C PRO A 75 7.20 -18.62 2.77
N TYR A 76 8.06 -19.42 3.42
CA TYR A 76 8.27 -20.84 3.07
C TYR A 76 6.97 -21.68 3.13
N TRP A 77 5.96 -21.20 3.86
CA TRP A 77 4.65 -21.87 3.96
C TRP A 77 3.67 -21.50 2.86
N SER A 78 4.05 -20.68 1.90
CA SER A 78 3.17 -20.22 0.81
C SER A 78 2.94 -21.27 -0.27
N GLY A 79 3.63 -22.42 -0.23
CA GLY A 79 3.42 -23.51 -1.16
C GLY A 79 3.66 -23.11 -2.63
N THR A 80 2.77 -23.57 -3.52
CA THR A 80 2.90 -23.33 -4.98
C THR A 80 2.34 -22.01 -5.47
N VAL A 81 1.88 -21.13 -4.60
CA VAL A 81 1.21 -19.87 -4.98
C VAL A 81 2.09 -18.95 -5.85
N TYR A 82 3.44 -19.10 -5.78
CA TYR A 82 4.37 -18.38 -6.64
C TYR A 82 4.13 -18.61 -8.15
N THR A 83 3.42 -19.66 -8.53
CA THR A 83 3.04 -19.94 -9.93
C THR A 83 2.03 -18.94 -10.48
N SER A 84 1.36 -18.18 -9.61
CA SER A 84 0.39 -17.13 -9.96
C SER A 84 0.95 -15.72 -9.93
N TYR A 85 2.24 -15.50 -9.56
CA TYR A 85 2.81 -14.17 -9.49
C TYR A 85 2.99 -13.53 -10.86
N ASP A 86 2.71 -12.24 -10.97
CA ASP A 86 3.16 -11.45 -12.11
C ASP A 86 4.63 -11.04 -11.89
N TRP A 87 5.54 -11.90 -12.34
CA TRP A 87 6.98 -11.69 -12.20
C TRP A 87 7.49 -10.43 -12.92
N THR A 88 6.74 -9.89 -13.89
CA THR A 88 7.11 -8.65 -14.56
C THR A 88 6.90 -7.42 -13.67
N MET A 89 6.07 -7.58 -12.64
CA MET A 89 5.72 -6.55 -11.67
C MET A 89 6.40 -6.77 -10.30
N LEU A 90 7.41 -7.66 -10.23
CA LEU A 90 8.18 -7.94 -9.01
C LEU A 90 9.67 -7.73 -9.29
N SER A 91 10.30 -6.75 -8.63
CA SER A 91 11.74 -6.50 -8.78
C SER A 91 12.61 -7.35 -7.88
N ASP A 92 12.16 -7.59 -6.64
CA ASP A 92 12.93 -8.24 -5.58
C ASP A 92 12.06 -9.27 -4.85
N PHE A 93 12.55 -10.51 -4.79
CA PHE A 93 11.91 -11.64 -4.14
C PHE A 93 12.74 -12.05 -2.92
N SER A 94 12.18 -11.95 -1.72
CA SER A 94 12.84 -12.28 -0.47
C SER A 94 12.27 -13.57 0.12
N TYR A 95 13.09 -14.62 0.19
CA TYR A 95 12.66 -15.90 0.74
C TYR A 95 12.70 -15.88 2.27
N PHE A 96 11.57 -15.94 2.89
CA PHE A 96 11.35 -15.89 4.33
C PHE A 96 11.21 -17.34 4.86
N ASP A 97 11.99 -17.83 5.86
CA ASP A 97 13.00 -17.13 6.61
C ASP A 97 14.15 -18.04 7.07
N TYR A 98 15.35 -17.47 7.12
CA TYR A 98 16.48 -18.01 7.86
C TYR A 98 16.38 -17.52 9.31
N ALA A 99 15.84 -18.37 10.20
CA ALA A 99 15.70 -18.04 11.63
C ALA A 99 17.04 -18.18 12.36
N VAL A 100 17.64 -17.05 12.75
CA VAL A 100 18.99 -16.99 13.32
C VAL A 100 19.02 -17.54 14.73
N SER A 101 19.94 -18.48 15.00
CA SER A 101 20.30 -18.87 16.38
C SER A 101 21.16 -17.78 17.02
N PRO A 102 20.77 -17.16 18.13
CA PRO A 102 21.55 -16.10 18.75
C PRO A 102 22.90 -16.57 19.34
N THR A 103 23.09 -17.88 19.55
CA THR A 103 24.31 -18.46 20.11
C THR A 103 25.23 -19.07 19.08
N THR A 104 24.72 -19.48 17.92
CA THR A 104 25.52 -20.18 16.89
C THR A 104 25.52 -19.51 15.54
N GLY A 105 24.62 -18.58 15.27
CA GLY A 105 24.42 -17.95 13.94
C GLY A 105 23.84 -18.89 12.87
N GLN A 106 23.55 -20.15 13.23
CA GLN A 106 22.99 -21.13 12.32
C GLN A 106 21.48 -20.93 12.16
N ASN A 107 20.93 -21.44 11.05
CA ASN A 107 19.50 -21.49 10.86
C ASN A 107 18.83 -22.50 11.83
N THR A 108 17.76 -22.05 12.48
CA THR A 108 16.91 -22.89 13.35
C THR A 108 15.56 -23.26 12.72
N ASN A 109 15.24 -22.75 11.54
CA ASN A 109 14.04 -23.10 10.82
C ASN A 109 14.26 -24.33 9.94
N SER A 110 13.74 -25.49 10.37
CA SER A 110 13.88 -26.74 9.61
C SER A 110 13.13 -26.77 8.27
N SER A 111 12.21 -25.84 8.05
CA SER A 111 11.46 -25.69 6.79
C SER A 111 12.10 -24.69 5.81
N PHE A 112 13.21 -24.06 6.18
CA PHE A 112 13.96 -23.17 5.30
C PHE A 112 14.62 -23.96 4.16
N ALA A 113 14.06 -23.83 2.97
CA ALA A 113 14.43 -24.62 1.81
C ALA A 113 15.13 -23.80 0.71
N TRP A 114 15.94 -22.79 1.06
CA TRP A 114 16.60 -21.92 0.09
C TRP A 114 17.28 -22.67 -1.06
N SER A 115 18.01 -23.74 -0.74
CA SER A 115 18.78 -24.50 -1.73
C SER A 115 17.93 -25.30 -2.72
N THR A 116 16.68 -25.63 -2.37
CA THR A 116 15.80 -26.52 -3.14
C THR A 116 14.48 -25.87 -3.54
N SER A 117 14.14 -24.70 -3.00
CA SER A 117 12.87 -24.03 -3.27
C SER A 117 12.64 -23.77 -4.75
N ALA A 118 11.49 -24.25 -5.24
CA ALA A 118 11.03 -24.01 -6.60
C ALA A 118 10.62 -22.53 -6.79
N ALA A 119 10.10 -21.88 -5.75
CA ALA A 119 9.79 -20.45 -5.78
C ALA A 119 11.03 -19.58 -6.03
N VAL A 120 12.15 -19.87 -5.33
CA VAL A 120 13.45 -19.20 -5.56
C VAL A 120 13.95 -19.42 -6.99
N THR A 121 13.77 -20.67 -7.53
CA THR A 121 14.13 -20.98 -8.91
C THR A 121 13.28 -20.18 -9.90
N ALA A 122 11.97 -20.12 -9.67
CA ALA A 122 11.04 -19.37 -10.53
C ALA A 122 11.33 -17.85 -10.49
N ALA A 123 11.57 -17.28 -9.32
CA ALA A 123 11.93 -15.86 -9.18
C ALA A 123 13.16 -15.51 -10.02
N LYS A 124 14.23 -16.28 -9.87
CA LYS A 124 15.47 -16.09 -10.64
C LYS A 124 15.25 -16.26 -12.15
N ALA A 125 14.50 -17.28 -12.57
CA ALA A 125 14.23 -17.55 -13.98
C ALA A 125 13.43 -16.43 -14.65
N ASN A 126 12.62 -15.68 -13.88
CA ASN A 126 11.83 -14.56 -14.35
C ASN A 126 12.52 -13.19 -14.14
N GLY A 127 13.78 -13.15 -13.69
CA GLY A 127 14.59 -11.94 -13.61
C GLY A 127 14.42 -11.13 -12.34
N ALA A 128 13.63 -11.59 -11.35
CA ALA A 128 13.58 -10.96 -10.05
C ALA A 128 14.90 -11.20 -9.29
N LYS A 129 15.39 -10.19 -8.56
CA LYS A 129 16.50 -10.37 -7.62
C LYS A 129 16.04 -11.28 -6.48
N ILE A 130 16.88 -12.23 -6.08
CA ILE A 130 16.56 -13.18 -5.01
C ILE A 130 17.36 -12.88 -3.75
N HIS A 131 16.66 -12.69 -2.63
CA HIS A 131 17.22 -12.35 -1.33
C HIS A 131 16.88 -13.42 -0.28
N ILE A 132 17.76 -13.59 0.70
CA ILE A 132 17.48 -14.38 1.90
C ILE A 132 16.96 -13.44 2.97
N CYS A 133 15.76 -13.68 3.49
CA CYS A 133 15.27 -13.00 4.68
C CYS A 133 15.80 -13.71 5.93
N ALA A 134 16.52 -13.00 6.79
CA ALA A 134 17.05 -13.51 8.04
C ALA A 134 16.34 -12.83 9.22
N THR A 135 15.74 -13.65 10.09
CA THR A 135 14.93 -13.21 11.21
C THR A 135 15.58 -13.46 12.57
N LEU A 136 15.39 -12.54 13.50
CA LEU A 136 15.68 -12.72 14.92
C LEU A 136 14.66 -11.92 15.73
N PHE A 137 13.77 -12.63 16.47
CA PHE A 137 12.66 -12.01 17.20
C PHE A 137 12.90 -11.86 18.72
N SER A 138 14.05 -12.33 19.22
CA SER A 138 14.39 -12.24 20.64
C SER A 138 15.87 -12.55 20.86
N SER A 139 16.34 -12.34 22.11
CA SER A 139 17.71 -12.69 22.54
C SER A 139 18.82 -11.96 21.76
N HIS A 140 18.55 -10.74 21.31
CA HIS A 140 19.49 -9.90 20.57
C HIS A 140 20.77 -9.65 21.36
N SER A 141 20.67 -9.38 22.68
CA SER A 141 21.83 -9.19 23.56
C SER A 141 22.77 -10.41 23.58
N THR A 142 22.22 -11.63 23.50
CA THR A 142 23.02 -12.86 23.38
C THR A 142 23.75 -12.89 22.03
N PHE A 143 23.08 -12.54 20.95
CA PHE A 143 23.68 -12.50 19.62
C PHE A 143 24.80 -11.44 19.54
N TRP A 144 24.56 -10.26 20.14
CA TRP A 144 25.61 -9.21 20.21
C TRP A 144 26.80 -9.62 21.08
N ALA A 145 26.58 -10.35 22.14
CA ALA A 145 27.63 -10.85 23.02
C ALA A 145 28.39 -12.07 22.48
N THR A 146 28.00 -12.61 21.31
CA THR A 146 28.57 -13.82 20.70
C THR A 146 29.17 -13.53 19.32
N PRO A 147 30.38 -12.97 19.20
CA PRO A 147 31.02 -12.65 17.92
C PRO A 147 31.16 -13.84 16.96
N SER A 148 31.37 -15.05 17.52
CA SER A 148 31.43 -16.29 16.72
C SER A 148 30.09 -16.60 16.03
N ALA A 149 28.95 -16.33 16.67
CA ALA A 149 27.64 -16.49 16.05
C ALA A 149 27.42 -15.48 14.92
N GLN A 150 27.83 -14.22 15.11
CA GLN A 150 27.76 -13.20 14.04
C GLN A 150 28.63 -13.59 12.85
N THR A 151 29.87 -14.04 13.09
CA THR A 151 30.77 -14.51 12.04
C THR A 151 30.21 -15.73 11.30
N ALA A 152 29.68 -16.71 12.02
CA ALA A 152 29.06 -17.89 11.43
C ALA A 152 27.86 -17.52 10.57
N PHE A 153 27.00 -16.62 11.05
CA PHE A 153 25.87 -16.11 10.29
C PHE A 153 26.31 -15.44 8.97
N ILE A 154 27.27 -14.52 9.05
CA ILE A 154 27.80 -13.80 7.87
C ILE A 154 28.34 -14.79 6.84
N ASN A 155 29.15 -15.76 7.26
CA ASN A 155 29.70 -16.79 6.39
C ASN A 155 28.60 -17.64 5.74
N ASN A 156 27.56 -18.00 6.50
CA ASN A 156 26.42 -18.73 5.98
C ASN A 156 25.66 -17.93 4.91
N MET A 157 25.43 -16.64 5.12
CA MET A 157 24.75 -15.79 4.14
C MET A 157 25.55 -15.74 2.83
N VAL A 158 26.84 -15.48 2.88
CA VAL A 158 27.72 -15.47 1.70
C VAL A 158 27.70 -16.83 0.99
N SER A 159 27.81 -17.94 1.74
CA SER A 159 27.78 -19.29 1.18
C SER A 159 26.46 -19.61 0.48
N LEU A 160 25.34 -19.30 1.12
CA LEU A 160 24.00 -19.54 0.57
C LEU A 160 23.74 -18.70 -0.68
N LEU A 161 24.14 -17.43 -0.68
CA LEU A 161 24.02 -16.57 -1.87
C LEU A 161 24.84 -17.14 -3.03
N ASN A 162 26.11 -17.49 -2.79
CA ASN A 162 26.98 -18.06 -3.80
C ASN A 162 26.42 -19.37 -4.38
N SER A 163 25.81 -20.23 -3.54
CA SER A 163 25.29 -21.54 -3.95
C SER A 163 24.14 -21.47 -4.96
N ARG A 164 23.35 -20.40 -4.93
CA ARG A 164 22.16 -20.22 -5.80
C ARG A 164 22.29 -19.04 -6.76
N GLY A 165 23.37 -18.25 -6.68
CA GLY A 165 23.50 -16.96 -7.37
C GLY A 165 22.44 -15.99 -6.88
N GLY A 166 22.33 -15.85 -5.55
CA GLY A 166 21.47 -14.88 -4.89
C GLY A 166 21.98 -13.47 -5.07
N ASN A 167 21.13 -12.48 -4.77
CA ASN A 167 21.44 -11.07 -4.97
C ASN A 167 21.68 -10.33 -3.66
N GLY A 168 21.16 -10.82 -2.51
CA GLY A 168 21.34 -10.11 -1.25
C GLY A 168 20.69 -10.77 -0.03
N VAL A 169 20.82 -10.06 1.09
CA VAL A 169 20.25 -10.44 2.38
C VAL A 169 19.31 -9.34 2.86
N ASN A 170 18.16 -9.75 3.35
CA ASN A 170 17.22 -8.90 4.07
C ASN A 170 17.32 -9.21 5.57
N ILE A 171 17.58 -8.23 6.41
CA ILE A 171 17.61 -8.38 7.87
C ILE A 171 16.28 -7.93 8.45
N ASP A 172 15.61 -8.86 9.11
CA ASP A 172 14.32 -8.66 9.75
C ASP A 172 14.47 -9.04 11.24
N PHE A 173 15.19 -8.18 11.99
CA PHE A 173 15.39 -8.33 13.42
C PHE A 173 14.39 -7.47 14.17
N GLU A 174 13.48 -8.14 14.90
CA GLU A 174 12.38 -7.47 15.56
C GLU A 174 12.44 -7.64 17.09
N GLY A 175 11.77 -6.74 17.82
CA GLY A 175 11.80 -6.72 19.28
C GLY A 175 13.08 -6.11 19.85
N MET A 176 13.88 -5.44 19.02
CA MET A 176 15.05 -4.66 19.46
C MET A 176 14.62 -3.35 20.14
N GLY A 177 15.48 -2.81 20.99
CA GLY A 177 15.29 -1.52 21.64
C GLY A 177 16.51 -0.61 21.49
N SER A 178 16.52 0.51 22.23
CA SER A 178 17.60 1.49 22.16
C SER A 178 18.98 0.92 22.54
N ALA A 179 19.04 -0.10 23.38
CA ALA A 179 20.28 -0.78 23.76
C ALA A 179 20.92 -1.55 22.59
N ASP A 180 20.10 -1.97 21.61
CA ASP A 180 20.56 -2.71 20.44
C ASP A 180 21.10 -1.81 19.31
N LYS A 181 20.87 -0.50 19.38
CA LYS A 181 21.16 0.48 18.33
C LYS A 181 22.61 0.39 17.80
N THR A 182 23.58 0.49 18.68
CA THR A 182 25.00 0.46 18.31
C THR A 182 25.48 -0.94 17.90
N PRO A 183 25.16 -2.00 18.66
CA PRO A 183 25.49 -3.37 18.24
C PRO A 183 24.91 -3.74 16.88
N PHE A 184 23.64 -3.44 16.64
CA PHE A 184 22.96 -3.71 15.37
C PHE A 184 23.65 -2.97 14.21
N LYS A 185 23.90 -1.66 14.34
CA LYS A 185 24.60 -0.88 13.32
C LYS A 185 25.98 -1.48 13.00
N ASN A 186 26.77 -1.84 14.04
CA ASN A 186 28.08 -2.45 13.83
C ASN A 186 28.00 -3.80 13.10
N PHE A 187 27.03 -4.64 13.47
CA PHE A 187 26.74 -5.90 12.78
C PHE A 187 26.41 -5.68 11.29
N MET A 188 25.52 -4.72 10.97
CA MET A 188 25.15 -4.40 9.59
C MET A 188 26.34 -3.91 8.75
N VAL A 189 27.23 -3.12 9.34
CA VAL A 189 28.48 -2.68 8.69
C VAL A 189 29.37 -3.88 8.36
N ASN A 190 29.58 -4.80 9.31
CA ASN A 190 30.39 -5.99 9.11
C ASN A 190 29.78 -6.94 8.08
N LEU A 191 28.44 -7.14 8.12
CA LEU A 191 27.72 -7.95 7.14
C LEU A 191 27.87 -7.36 5.74
N LYS A 192 27.65 -6.05 5.55
CA LYS A 192 27.80 -5.41 4.23
C LYS A 192 29.22 -5.52 3.71
N ALA A 193 30.22 -5.32 4.57
CA ALA A 193 31.63 -5.47 4.18
C ALA A 193 31.94 -6.89 3.66
N ALA A 194 31.46 -7.92 4.34
CA ALA A 194 31.64 -9.32 3.91
C ALA A 194 30.85 -9.64 2.61
N LEU A 195 29.64 -9.12 2.48
CA LEU A 195 28.84 -9.27 1.25
C LEU A 195 29.56 -8.66 0.04
N VAL A 196 30.04 -7.42 0.15
CA VAL A 196 30.77 -6.72 -0.92
C VAL A 196 32.10 -7.40 -1.24
N ALA A 197 32.80 -7.91 -0.23
CA ALA A 197 34.03 -8.67 -0.43
C ALA A 197 33.82 -9.98 -1.21
N ALA A 198 32.66 -10.63 -1.01
CA ALA A 198 32.29 -11.83 -1.74
C ALA A 198 31.80 -11.51 -3.17
N ASN A 199 30.99 -10.49 -3.31
CA ASN A 199 30.49 -9.98 -4.60
C ASN A 199 30.06 -8.51 -4.43
N PRO A 200 30.65 -7.56 -5.20
CA PRO A 200 30.32 -6.13 -5.09
C PRO A 200 28.86 -5.80 -5.40
N ASN A 201 28.13 -6.71 -6.06
CA ASN A 201 26.72 -6.53 -6.40
C ASN A 201 25.77 -7.11 -5.34
N TYR A 202 26.27 -7.69 -4.24
CA TYR A 202 25.40 -8.17 -3.16
C TYR A 202 24.78 -7.01 -2.39
N GLU A 203 23.46 -7.05 -2.28
CA GLU A 203 22.64 -6.05 -1.62
C GLU A 203 22.35 -6.42 -0.16
N LEU A 204 22.22 -5.40 0.67
CA LEU A 204 21.79 -5.53 2.06
C LEU A 204 20.54 -4.67 2.26
N SER A 205 19.42 -5.28 2.56
CA SER A 205 18.19 -4.60 2.93
C SER A 205 17.80 -4.90 4.38
N MET A 206 16.92 -4.08 4.94
CA MET A 206 16.41 -4.31 6.29
C MET A 206 14.96 -3.87 6.45
N ALA A 207 14.24 -4.57 7.33
CA ALA A 207 12.93 -4.16 7.82
C ALA A 207 13.10 -3.04 8.87
N LEU A 208 12.21 -2.04 8.81
CA LEU A 208 12.11 -0.95 9.78
C LEU A 208 10.75 -1.01 10.46
N TYR A 209 10.70 -0.74 11.76
CA TYR A 209 9.43 -0.64 12.47
C TYR A 209 8.56 0.47 11.90
N ALA A 210 7.24 0.23 11.80
CA ALA A 210 6.28 1.28 11.42
C ALA A 210 6.37 2.49 12.36
N VAL A 211 6.56 2.21 13.65
CA VAL A 211 6.78 3.21 14.71
C VAL A 211 7.97 2.78 15.56
N ASP A 212 9.08 3.51 15.48
CA ASP A 212 10.27 3.25 16.28
C ASP A 212 10.17 3.99 17.63
N TRP A 213 9.48 3.40 18.59
CA TRP A 213 9.25 3.96 19.92
C TRP A 213 10.52 4.21 20.73
N SER A 214 11.55 3.43 20.46
CA SER A 214 12.79 3.42 21.27
C SER A 214 13.96 4.12 20.59
N GLY A 215 13.79 4.61 19.35
CA GLY A 215 14.90 5.14 18.58
C GLY A 215 15.96 4.08 18.32
N THR A 216 15.51 2.89 17.94
CA THR A 216 16.31 1.65 17.81
C THR A 216 17.37 1.73 16.72
N PHE A 217 17.11 2.47 15.63
CA PHE A 217 17.97 2.46 14.46
C PHE A 217 18.90 3.68 14.40
N ASP A 218 20.19 3.44 14.19
CA ASP A 218 21.19 4.47 13.86
C ASP A 218 21.16 4.75 12.35
N ILE A 219 20.14 5.44 11.88
CA ILE A 219 19.94 5.69 10.45
C ILE A 219 21.16 6.37 9.80
N PRO A 220 21.80 7.42 10.37
CA PRO A 220 22.99 8.01 9.80
C PRO A 220 24.13 6.99 9.59
N GLY A 221 24.31 6.06 10.54
CA GLY A 221 25.32 5.01 10.44
C GLY A 221 24.93 3.86 9.49
N LEU A 222 23.65 3.61 9.31
CA LEU A 222 23.11 2.55 8.45
C LEU A 222 22.95 2.97 6.99
N ASN A 223 22.60 4.22 6.71
CA ASN A 223 22.31 4.71 5.36
C ASN A 223 23.46 4.51 4.34
N PRO A 224 24.75 4.59 4.71
CA PRO A 224 25.85 4.28 3.78
C PRO A 224 25.97 2.79 3.41
N VAL A 225 25.51 1.86 4.26
CA VAL A 225 25.76 0.41 4.11
C VAL A 225 24.51 -0.39 3.74
N VAL A 226 23.32 0.14 3.98
CA VAL A 226 22.04 -0.48 3.61
C VAL A 226 21.60 0.03 2.24
N ASP A 227 21.18 -0.88 1.36
CA ASP A 227 20.73 -0.55 0.01
C ASP A 227 19.24 -0.23 -0.01
N ASP A 228 18.41 -0.97 0.76
CA ASP A 228 16.98 -0.71 0.91
C ASP A 228 16.54 -0.79 2.37
N PHE A 229 15.80 0.21 2.80
CA PHE A 229 15.10 0.29 4.08
C PHE A 229 13.61 0.07 3.83
N ILE A 230 13.01 -0.94 4.44
CA ILE A 230 11.62 -1.29 4.17
C ILE A 230 10.80 -1.09 5.44
N ILE A 231 10.02 -0.01 5.51
CA ILE A 231 9.11 0.22 6.63
C ILE A 231 8.07 -0.89 6.65
N MET A 232 7.90 -1.59 7.76
CA MET A 232 6.77 -2.50 7.99
C MET A 232 5.49 -1.68 8.21
N GLY A 233 4.92 -1.13 7.12
CA GLY A 233 3.78 -0.22 7.13
C GLY A 233 2.45 -0.94 7.40
N TYR A 234 2.45 -1.80 8.41
CA TYR A 234 1.32 -2.59 8.89
C TYR A 234 1.42 -2.82 10.40
N ASP A 235 0.46 -3.55 10.96
CA ASP A 235 0.32 -3.78 12.41
C ASP A 235 0.20 -2.48 13.24
N TYR A 236 -0.27 -1.37 12.65
CA TYR A 236 -0.62 -0.19 13.43
C TYR A 236 -1.73 -0.51 14.44
N TYR A 237 -2.65 -1.39 14.05
CA TYR A 237 -3.58 -2.07 14.92
C TYR A 237 -3.33 -3.58 14.78
N TYR A 238 -2.92 -4.23 15.87
CA TYR A 238 -2.42 -5.60 15.90
C TYR A 238 -3.31 -6.48 16.79
N SER A 239 -2.95 -7.76 16.97
CA SER A 239 -3.73 -8.74 17.73
C SER A 239 -4.08 -8.29 19.14
N GLY A 240 -3.19 -7.57 19.81
CA GLY A 240 -3.35 -7.05 21.18
C GLY A 240 -4.02 -5.68 21.27
N SER A 241 -4.47 -5.07 20.18
CA SER A 241 -5.10 -3.76 20.21
C SER A 241 -6.42 -3.77 20.97
N THR A 242 -6.63 -2.78 21.81
CA THR A 242 -7.87 -2.59 22.59
C THR A 242 -9.01 -1.97 21.77
N THR A 243 -8.70 -1.49 20.56
CA THR A 243 -9.65 -0.96 19.59
C THR A 243 -9.36 -1.62 18.24
N ALA A 244 -10.40 -2.09 17.55
CA ALA A 244 -10.27 -2.55 16.18
C ALA A 244 -10.01 -1.37 15.23
N GLY A 245 -9.05 -1.53 14.33
CA GLY A 245 -8.64 -0.45 13.44
C GLY A 245 -7.81 -0.92 12.23
N PRO A 246 -7.36 0.00 11.37
CA PRO A 246 -6.68 -0.30 10.12
C PRO A 246 -5.27 -0.85 10.35
N GLU A 247 -4.90 -1.90 9.62
CA GLU A 247 -3.54 -2.45 9.61
C GLU A 247 -2.52 -1.39 9.12
N SER A 248 -2.90 -0.61 8.11
CA SER A 248 -2.04 0.35 7.41
C SER A 248 -2.76 1.69 7.23
N PRO A 249 -2.99 2.49 8.28
CA PRO A 249 -3.73 3.75 8.20
C PRO A 249 -3.02 4.76 7.30
N LEU A 250 -3.71 5.22 6.25
CA LEU A 250 -3.19 6.27 5.40
C LEU A 250 -3.15 7.60 6.15
N TYR A 251 -4.23 7.91 6.88
CA TYR A 251 -4.40 9.09 7.72
C TYR A 251 -4.81 8.69 9.15
N ASN A 252 -4.86 9.66 10.07
CA ASN A 252 -5.17 9.41 11.48
C ASN A 252 -6.56 8.85 11.71
N PHE A 253 -6.64 7.64 12.23
CA PHE A 253 -7.90 7.01 12.63
C PHE A 253 -8.45 7.63 13.92
N GLN A 254 -7.61 7.78 14.94
CA GLN A 254 -7.98 8.35 16.24
C GLN A 254 -7.10 9.55 16.59
N THR A 255 -7.63 10.47 17.40
CA THR A 255 -6.86 11.65 17.82
C THR A 255 -5.76 11.35 18.82
N THR A 256 -5.96 10.32 19.66
CA THR A 256 -4.99 9.89 20.68
C THR A 256 -3.90 8.98 20.13
N TYR A 257 -4.21 8.19 19.11
CA TYR A 257 -3.26 7.32 18.44
C TYR A 257 -2.98 7.87 17.03
N ASN A 258 -2.00 8.74 16.98
CA ASN A 258 -1.66 9.54 15.80
C ASN A 258 -0.47 8.95 15.04
N TYR A 259 -0.57 7.67 14.63
CA TYR A 259 0.45 7.02 13.82
C TYR A 259 -0.14 6.57 12.49
N THR A 260 0.58 6.88 11.41
CA THR A 260 0.13 6.65 10.04
C THR A 260 1.32 6.34 9.14
N LEU A 261 1.04 5.79 7.96
CA LEU A 261 2.06 5.53 6.94
C LEU A 261 2.85 6.80 6.58
N ALA A 262 2.15 7.92 6.39
CA ALA A 262 2.78 9.21 6.05
C ALA A 262 3.74 9.67 7.16
N LYS A 263 3.35 9.53 8.42
CA LYS A 263 4.17 9.91 9.58
C LYS A 263 5.41 9.02 9.71
N SER A 264 5.28 7.72 9.46
CA SER A 264 6.41 6.78 9.46
C SER A 264 7.42 7.13 8.37
N ILE A 265 6.97 7.44 7.16
CA ILE A 265 7.84 7.91 6.08
C ILE A 265 8.56 9.20 6.49
N THR A 266 7.81 10.19 7.02
CA THR A 266 8.38 11.46 7.48
C THR A 266 9.46 11.24 8.54
N TYR A 267 9.21 10.37 9.51
CA TYR A 267 10.16 10.03 10.57
C TYR A 267 11.50 9.55 10.00
N TYR A 268 11.49 8.54 9.14
CA TYR A 268 12.72 7.98 8.59
C TYR A 268 13.44 8.90 7.60
N LEU A 269 12.71 9.68 6.81
CA LEU A 269 13.31 10.69 5.94
C LEU A 269 14.00 11.79 6.76
N ASN A 270 13.40 12.22 7.88
CA ASN A 270 14.00 13.21 8.79
C ASN A 270 15.22 12.67 9.54
N LEU A 271 15.30 11.36 9.77
CA LEU A 271 16.51 10.69 10.30
C LEU A 271 17.63 10.56 9.26
N GLY A 272 17.36 10.86 7.98
CA GLY A 272 18.37 10.88 6.92
C GLY A 272 18.39 9.65 6.01
N VAL A 273 17.34 8.82 6.00
CA VAL A 273 17.19 7.77 4.97
C VAL A 273 17.14 8.45 3.60
N THR A 274 17.96 7.99 2.67
CA THR A 274 17.90 8.43 1.28
C THR A 274 16.55 8.04 0.66
N PRO A 275 15.75 8.97 0.10
CA PRO A 275 14.41 8.66 -0.36
C PRO A 275 14.33 7.49 -1.34
N SER A 276 15.29 7.37 -2.27
CA SER A 276 15.32 6.27 -3.24
C SER A 276 15.60 4.89 -2.64
N LYS A 277 16.13 4.84 -1.41
CA LYS A 277 16.37 3.61 -0.64
C LYS A 277 15.21 3.25 0.29
N LEU A 278 14.25 4.14 0.50
CA LEU A 278 13.12 3.90 1.41
C LEU A 278 11.97 3.25 0.66
N LEU A 279 11.50 2.10 1.13
CA LEU A 279 10.33 1.39 0.63
C LEU A 279 9.24 1.36 1.70
N LEU A 280 7.99 1.36 1.28
CA LEU A 280 6.84 1.22 2.17
C LEU A 280 6.29 -0.21 2.07
N GLY A 281 6.52 -1.03 3.11
CA GLY A 281 5.90 -2.34 3.25
C GLY A 281 4.40 -2.21 3.49
N LEU A 282 3.60 -2.98 2.75
CA LEU A 282 2.14 -2.93 2.79
C LEU A 282 1.55 -4.34 2.95
N PRO A 283 0.41 -4.47 3.67
CA PRO A 283 -0.16 -5.77 3.98
C PRO A 283 -1.07 -6.28 2.85
N TYR A 284 -0.88 -7.53 2.44
CA TYR A 284 -1.86 -8.28 1.63
C TYR A 284 -2.79 -9.12 2.53
N TYR A 285 -2.93 -8.69 3.76
CA TYR A 285 -3.80 -9.25 4.80
C TYR A 285 -4.50 -8.13 5.56
N GLY A 286 -5.49 -8.50 6.33
CA GLY A 286 -6.14 -7.66 7.33
C GLY A 286 -6.31 -8.42 8.63
N ARG A 287 -6.89 -7.77 9.61
CA ARG A 287 -7.16 -8.39 10.91
C ARG A 287 -8.64 -8.29 11.26
N GLU A 288 -9.14 -9.40 11.81
CA GLU A 288 -10.51 -9.54 12.31
C GLU A 288 -10.46 -9.63 13.83
N TRP A 289 -11.29 -8.83 14.49
CA TRP A 289 -11.50 -8.86 15.93
C TRP A 289 -12.97 -9.05 16.27
N SER A 290 -13.23 -9.66 17.43
CA SER A 290 -14.52 -9.48 18.11
C SER A 290 -14.58 -8.07 18.70
N THR A 291 -15.71 -7.38 18.50
CA THR A 291 -15.88 -5.98 18.86
C THR A 291 -17.14 -5.75 19.69
N ALA A 292 -17.14 -4.68 20.48
CA ALA A 292 -18.29 -4.26 21.29
C ALA A 292 -19.46 -3.74 20.42
N GLY A 293 -19.16 -3.20 19.24
CA GLY A 293 -20.17 -2.64 18.36
C GLY A 293 -19.81 -2.76 16.87
N PRO A 294 -20.79 -2.49 15.99
CA PRO A 294 -20.64 -2.68 14.54
C PRO A 294 -19.93 -1.51 13.84
N ASN A 295 -19.82 -0.36 14.47
CA ASN A 295 -19.26 0.85 13.86
C ASN A 295 -17.86 1.15 14.41
N ALA A 296 -16.99 1.68 13.57
CA ALA A 296 -15.70 2.21 13.96
C ALA A 296 -15.82 3.62 14.59
N PRO A 297 -15.00 3.96 15.60
CA PRO A 297 -14.13 3.06 16.34
C PRO A 297 -14.92 2.13 17.29
N SER A 298 -14.43 0.90 17.52
CA SER A 298 -15.05 -0.03 18.46
C SER A 298 -13.99 -0.75 19.29
N ALA A 299 -14.23 -0.87 20.59
CA ALA A 299 -13.37 -1.63 21.48
C ALA A 299 -13.35 -3.12 21.07
N THR A 300 -12.18 -3.74 21.15
CA THR A 300 -12.05 -5.19 21.02
C THR A 300 -12.52 -5.88 22.31
N THR A 301 -13.14 -7.05 22.21
CA THR A 301 -13.62 -7.78 23.39
C THR A 301 -12.65 -8.88 23.85
N GLY A 302 -11.58 -9.14 23.07
CA GLY A 302 -10.62 -10.20 23.35
C GLY A 302 -11.13 -11.63 23.09
N ALA A 303 -12.41 -11.81 22.76
CA ALA A 303 -12.99 -13.14 22.55
C ALA A 303 -12.52 -13.79 21.23
N PHE A 304 -12.10 -12.99 20.25
CA PHE A 304 -11.58 -13.48 18.97
C PHE A 304 -10.66 -12.44 18.32
N THR A 305 -9.55 -12.92 17.78
CA THR A 305 -8.69 -12.19 16.83
C THR A 305 -8.06 -13.16 15.84
N SER A 306 -7.93 -12.75 14.58
CA SER A 306 -7.26 -13.55 13.54
C SER A 306 -6.82 -12.66 12.39
N SER A 307 -5.67 -12.95 11.79
CA SER A 307 -5.32 -12.40 10.49
C SER A 307 -6.16 -13.03 9.38
N ARG A 308 -6.45 -12.26 8.32
CA ARG A 308 -7.20 -12.71 7.14
C ARG A 308 -6.46 -12.28 5.89
N THR A 309 -5.99 -13.22 5.08
CA THR A 309 -5.37 -12.90 3.80
C THR A 309 -6.39 -12.27 2.84
N TYR A 310 -5.91 -11.50 1.87
CA TYR A 310 -6.77 -10.92 0.84
C TYR A 310 -7.60 -11.99 0.12
N ALA A 311 -6.96 -13.09 -0.27
CA ALA A 311 -7.65 -14.22 -0.90
C ALA A 311 -8.71 -14.86 0.00
N TYR A 312 -8.46 -14.98 1.31
CA TYR A 312 -9.45 -15.52 2.24
C TYR A 312 -10.73 -14.67 2.26
N VAL A 313 -10.58 -13.35 2.31
CA VAL A 313 -11.72 -12.42 2.27
C VAL A 313 -12.48 -12.53 0.95
N LYS A 314 -11.78 -12.56 -0.17
CA LYS A 314 -12.36 -12.72 -1.51
C LYS A 314 -13.09 -14.07 -1.67
N ASN A 315 -12.56 -15.15 -1.08
CA ASN A 315 -13.13 -16.49 -1.15
C ASN A 315 -14.26 -16.74 -0.15
N THR A 316 -14.58 -15.77 0.71
CA THR A 316 -15.65 -15.88 1.71
C THR A 316 -16.69 -14.76 1.55
N PRO A 317 -17.30 -14.59 0.35
CA PRO A 317 -18.18 -13.44 0.03
C PRO A 317 -19.48 -13.41 0.84
N ALA A 318 -19.90 -14.52 1.41
CA ALA A 318 -21.07 -14.56 2.31
C ALA A 318 -20.83 -13.74 3.59
N THR A 319 -19.62 -13.77 4.13
CA THR A 319 -19.21 -13.00 5.33
C THR A 319 -18.72 -11.61 4.95
N TYR A 320 -17.84 -11.52 3.97
CA TYR A 320 -17.24 -10.25 3.52
C TYR A 320 -17.97 -9.70 2.30
N SER A 321 -19.28 -9.53 2.45
CA SER A 321 -20.16 -9.02 1.38
C SER A 321 -20.12 -7.49 1.26
N ALA A 322 -20.59 -6.96 0.15
CA ALA A 322 -20.75 -5.52 -0.02
C ALA A 322 -21.67 -4.89 1.04
N ALA A 323 -22.71 -5.62 1.50
CA ALA A 323 -23.61 -5.16 2.56
C ALA A 323 -22.92 -5.03 3.93
N ASN A 324 -21.89 -5.83 4.20
CA ASN A 324 -21.12 -5.79 5.42
C ASN A 324 -19.93 -4.82 5.34
N LYS A 325 -19.57 -4.37 4.13
CA LYS A 325 -18.45 -3.46 3.90
C LYS A 325 -18.79 -2.04 4.32
N LYS A 326 -17.91 -1.44 5.09
CA LYS A 326 -17.98 -0.05 5.54
C LYS A 326 -16.67 0.66 5.19
N TRP A 327 -16.71 1.96 5.21
CA TRP A 327 -15.59 2.81 4.92
C TRP A 327 -15.35 3.79 6.08
N GLU A 328 -14.12 3.87 6.57
CA GLU A 328 -13.72 4.82 7.60
C GLU A 328 -12.91 5.95 6.98
N MET A 329 -13.53 7.12 6.87
CA MET A 329 -12.97 8.27 6.15
C MET A 329 -11.76 8.89 6.85
N THR A 330 -11.66 8.80 8.17
CA THR A 330 -10.57 9.42 8.92
C THR A 330 -9.22 8.79 8.65
N CYS A 331 -9.17 7.48 8.46
CA CYS A 331 -7.95 6.74 8.13
C CYS A 331 -7.90 6.27 6.67
N PHE A 332 -8.95 6.51 5.92
CA PHE A 332 -9.09 6.13 4.51
C PHE A 332 -8.93 4.61 4.30
N SER A 333 -9.67 3.84 5.08
CA SER A 333 -9.60 2.38 5.07
C SER A 333 -10.97 1.73 5.11
N PRO A 334 -11.18 0.66 4.33
CA PRO A 334 -12.39 -0.16 4.41
C PRO A 334 -12.31 -1.14 5.59
N TYR A 335 -13.48 -1.54 6.09
CA TYR A 335 -13.63 -2.66 7.00
C TYR A 335 -14.97 -3.37 6.78
N TYR A 336 -15.02 -4.65 7.14
CA TYR A 336 -16.25 -5.44 7.15
C TYR A 336 -16.77 -5.56 8.57
N SER A 337 -18.08 -5.37 8.75
CA SER A 337 -18.78 -5.45 10.05
C SER A 337 -19.92 -6.44 9.96
N PHE A 338 -19.84 -7.51 10.74
CA PHE A 338 -20.79 -8.63 10.70
C PHE A 338 -20.90 -9.33 12.07
N SER A 339 -21.85 -10.24 12.20
CA SER A 339 -22.02 -11.03 13.42
C SER A 339 -21.80 -12.52 13.15
N VAL A 340 -21.11 -13.20 14.05
CA VAL A 340 -20.93 -14.65 14.02
C VAL A 340 -21.41 -15.22 15.37
N SER A 341 -22.44 -16.05 15.34
CA SER A 341 -23.03 -16.66 16.56
C SER A 341 -23.37 -15.61 17.64
N GLY A 342 -23.93 -14.46 17.21
CA GLY A 342 -24.29 -13.38 18.13
C GLY A 342 -23.11 -12.48 18.56
N GLN A 343 -21.89 -12.79 18.18
CA GLN A 343 -20.71 -11.99 18.47
C GLN A 343 -20.43 -11.00 17.32
N GLN A 344 -20.42 -9.72 17.63
CA GLN A 344 -20.06 -8.68 16.66
C GLN A 344 -18.57 -8.78 16.31
N ARG A 345 -18.24 -8.60 15.03
CA ARG A 345 -16.87 -8.62 14.52
C ARG A 345 -16.64 -7.47 13.53
N GLN A 346 -15.38 -7.05 13.50
CA GLN A 346 -14.86 -6.16 12.44
C GLN A 346 -13.62 -6.79 11.85
N CYS A 347 -13.54 -6.82 10.51
CA CYS A 347 -12.35 -7.20 9.76
C CYS A 347 -11.87 -6.00 8.96
N TRP A 348 -10.71 -5.47 9.31
CA TRP A 348 -10.08 -4.35 8.63
C TRP A 348 -9.05 -4.89 7.64
N ILE A 349 -9.26 -4.63 6.36
CA ILE A 349 -8.40 -5.11 5.27
C ILE A 349 -8.51 -4.16 4.08
N ASP A 350 -7.37 -3.86 3.47
CA ASP A 350 -7.32 -3.01 2.29
C ASP A 350 -7.92 -3.69 1.06
N ASP A 351 -8.62 -2.89 0.26
CA ASP A 351 -9.06 -3.23 -1.09
C ASP A 351 -8.21 -2.55 -2.16
N VAL A 352 -8.54 -2.76 -3.43
CA VAL A 352 -7.82 -2.14 -4.56
C VAL A 352 -7.80 -0.62 -4.47
N TYR A 353 -8.92 -0.01 -4.07
CA TYR A 353 -9.00 1.45 -3.98
C TYR A 353 -8.15 2.01 -2.84
N SER A 354 -8.28 1.47 -1.64
CA SER A 354 -7.49 1.93 -0.50
C SER A 354 -6.00 1.65 -0.69
N MET A 355 -5.64 0.49 -1.25
CA MET A 355 -4.26 0.14 -1.59
C MET A 355 -3.69 1.09 -2.65
N GLY A 356 -4.49 1.46 -3.66
CA GLY A 356 -4.12 2.45 -4.67
C GLY A 356 -3.74 3.80 -4.08
N ARG A 357 -4.46 4.25 -3.05
CA ARG A 357 -4.14 5.51 -2.34
C ARG A 357 -2.83 5.40 -1.53
N ARG A 358 -2.46 4.21 -1.03
CA ARG A 358 -1.15 3.97 -0.41
C ARG A 358 -0.03 3.98 -1.44
N PHE A 359 -0.28 3.48 -2.64
CA PHE A 359 0.67 3.61 -3.76
C PHE A 359 0.85 5.07 -4.20
N ASP A 360 -0.24 5.85 -4.20
CA ASP A 360 -0.15 7.30 -4.45
C ASP A 360 0.69 8.02 -3.38
N LEU A 361 0.61 7.61 -2.10
CA LEU A 361 1.48 8.12 -1.05
C LEU A 361 2.97 7.87 -1.35
N VAL A 362 3.34 6.67 -1.83
CA VAL A 362 4.72 6.34 -2.23
C VAL A 362 5.21 7.30 -3.33
N LYS A 363 4.35 7.62 -4.29
CA LYS A 363 4.65 8.57 -5.37
C LYS A 363 4.77 10.00 -4.84
N GLN A 364 3.81 10.45 -4.02
CA GLN A 364 3.81 11.78 -3.42
C GLN A 364 5.03 12.03 -2.54
N ARG A 365 5.50 10.99 -1.82
CA ARG A 365 6.67 11.11 -0.96
C ARG A 365 7.99 10.90 -1.71
N GLY A 366 7.96 10.53 -2.99
CA GLY A 366 9.15 10.34 -3.82
C GLY A 366 10.07 9.22 -3.35
N ILE A 367 9.56 8.25 -2.56
CA ILE A 367 10.34 7.12 -2.04
C ILE A 367 10.54 6.03 -3.09
N GLY A 368 11.45 5.10 -2.82
CA GLY A 368 11.96 4.10 -3.77
C GLY A 368 10.91 3.14 -4.31
N GLY A 369 9.92 2.77 -3.50
CA GLY A 369 8.90 1.80 -3.91
C GLY A 369 8.12 1.22 -2.75
N ILE A 370 7.67 -0.04 -2.91
CA ILE A 370 6.90 -0.78 -1.90
C ILE A 370 7.58 -2.09 -1.49
N GLY A 371 7.21 -2.57 -0.28
CA GLY A 371 7.36 -3.94 0.16
C GLY A 371 5.98 -4.62 0.25
N ILE A 372 5.91 -5.94 0.18
CA ILE A 372 4.66 -6.73 0.24
C ILE A 372 4.78 -7.79 1.32
N TRP A 373 3.98 -7.72 2.37
CA TRP A 373 3.77 -8.81 3.32
C TRP A 373 2.35 -9.38 3.18
N ALA A 374 2.17 -10.58 2.63
CA ALA A 374 3.21 -11.37 2.02
C ALA A 374 2.79 -11.75 0.60
N LEU A 375 3.78 -12.04 -0.22
CA LEU A 375 3.56 -12.62 -1.53
C LEU A 375 2.73 -13.89 -1.42
N GLY A 376 1.71 -14.01 -2.28
CA GLY A 376 0.80 -15.15 -2.30
C GLY A 376 -0.42 -15.02 -1.38
N TYR A 377 -0.53 -13.97 -0.57
CA TYR A 377 -1.73 -13.74 0.22
C TYR A 377 -2.92 -13.25 -0.62
N ASP A 378 -2.67 -12.92 -1.87
CA ASP A 378 -3.66 -12.70 -2.94
C ASP A 378 -4.08 -14.01 -3.64
N ASN A 379 -3.33 -15.11 -3.49
CA ASN A 379 -3.58 -16.47 -4.01
C ASN A 379 -4.20 -16.48 -5.42
N GLY A 380 -3.52 -15.85 -6.38
CA GLY A 380 -3.89 -15.83 -7.79
C GLY A 380 -4.94 -14.77 -8.19
N TYR A 381 -5.42 -13.95 -7.27
CA TYR A 381 -6.14 -12.74 -7.64
C TYR A 381 -5.16 -11.72 -8.25
N ASN A 382 -5.52 -11.19 -9.42
CA ASN A 382 -4.64 -10.28 -10.16
C ASN A 382 -4.82 -8.80 -9.77
N ASP A 383 -5.71 -8.51 -8.85
CA ASP A 383 -6.13 -7.15 -8.54
C ASP A 383 -4.95 -6.23 -8.14
N PHE A 384 -4.09 -6.70 -7.23
CA PHE A 384 -2.96 -5.91 -6.77
C PHE A 384 -1.79 -5.89 -7.77
N TRP A 385 -1.60 -6.96 -8.56
CA TRP A 385 -0.61 -6.97 -9.64
C TRP A 385 -0.97 -5.96 -10.74
N GLN A 386 -2.26 -5.91 -11.10
CA GLN A 386 -2.75 -4.90 -12.05
C GLN A 386 -2.58 -3.50 -11.48
N LEU A 387 -2.86 -3.30 -10.18
CA LEU A 387 -2.67 -2.01 -9.51
C LEU A 387 -1.19 -1.58 -9.49
N ILE A 388 -0.24 -2.50 -9.26
CA ILE A 388 1.20 -2.23 -9.36
C ILE A 388 1.56 -1.77 -10.77
N LYS A 389 1.07 -2.48 -11.79
CA LYS A 389 1.27 -2.12 -13.19
C LYS A 389 0.75 -0.72 -13.50
N ASP A 390 -0.47 -0.41 -13.05
CA ASP A 390 -1.16 0.86 -13.31
C ASP A 390 -0.53 2.05 -12.58
N LYS A 391 0.20 1.82 -11.47
CA LYS A 391 0.74 2.89 -10.63
C LYS A 391 2.26 3.02 -10.68
N PHE A 392 3.00 1.93 -10.96
CA PHE A 392 4.46 1.87 -10.80
C PHE A 392 5.21 1.42 -12.07
N SER A 393 4.54 1.31 -13.20
CA SER A 393 5.19 0.99 -14.47
C SER A 393 5.17 2.16 -15.46
N ASP A 394 5.82 1.99 -16.60
CA ASP A 394 5.72 2.93 -17.74
C ASP A 394 4.38 2.86 -18.49
N CYS A 395 3.52 1.91 -18.12
CA CYS A 395 2.13 1.83 -18.56
C CYS A 395 1.16 2.54 -17.60
N GLU A 396 1.66 3.34 -16.67
CA GLU A 396 0.81 4.08 -15.72
C GLU A 396 -0.18 4.97 -16.47
N VAL A 397 -1.46 4.86 -16.06
CA VAL A 397 -2.53 5.77 -16.50
C VAL A 397 -2.88 6.71 -15.35
N VAL A 398 -2.45 7.96 -15.44
CA VAL A 398 -2.85 8.99 -14.48
C VAL A 398 -4.23 9.51 -14.90
N PRO A 399 -5.25 9.42 -14.02
CA PRO A 399 -6.60 9.87 -14.35
C PRO A 399 -6.62 11.38 -14.61
N CYS A 400 -7.56 11.81 -15.43
CA CYS A 400 -7.76 13.24 -15.72
C CYS A 400 -8.39 14.04 -14.58
N THR A 401 -8.94 13.37 -13.58
CA THR A 401 -9.53 14.01 -12.40
C THR A 401 -9.28 13.15 -11.19
N ASP A 402 -8.74 13.75 -10.14
CA ASP A 402 -8.60 13.11 -8.81
C ASP A 402 -8.49 14.17 -7.72
N SER A 403 -8.66 13.73 -6.47
CA SER A 403 -8.48 14.57 -5.28
C SER A 403 -7.09 14.36 -4.68
N LEU A 404 -6.44 15.47 -4.35
CA LEU A 404 -5.15 15.51 -3.67
C LEU A 404 -5.32 16.19 -2.31
N PHE A 405 -4.74 15.57 -1.28
CA PHE A 405 -4.71 16.09 0.08
C PHE A 405 -3.25 16.21 0.55
N ASP A 406 -3.03 17.01 1.60
CA ASP A 406 -1.84 16.88 2.43
C ASP A 406 -1.84 15.57 3.23
N MET A 407 -0.82 15.35 4.06
CA MET A 407 -0.64 14.08 4.79
C MET A 407 -1.59 13.91 5.99
N GLY A 408 -2.37 14.92 6.35
CA GLY A 408 -3.49 14.83 7.31
C GLY A 408 -4.77 14.28 6.67
N GLY A 409 -4.86 14.34 5.34
CA GLY A 409 -6.02 13.89 4.58
C GLY A 409 -7.23 14.82 4.69
N PRO A 410 -8.45 14.30 4.38
CA PRO A 410 -9.63 15.16 4.27
C PRO A 410 -10.15 15.71 5.62
N LEU A 411 -9.75 15.14 6.77
CA LEU A 411 -10.39 15.38 8.05
C LEU A 411 -9.42 15.69 9.21
N ARG A 412 -8.11 15.70 8.98
CA ARG A 412 -7.09 15.91 10.00
C ARG A 412 -6.09 16.96 9.56
N ASN A 413 -5.34 17.50 10.52
CA ASN A 413 -4.24 18.42 10.23
C ASN A 413 -3.06 17.66 9.61
N TYR A 414 -2.29 18.34 8.73
CA TYR A 414 -0.99 17.86 8.28
C TYR A 414 0.00 17.74 9.47
N TYR A 415 1.20 17.22 9.22
CA TYR A 415 2.20 16.98 10.27
C TYR A 415 3.32 18.03 10.24
N ASP A 416 4.01 18.16 11.38
CA ASP A 416 5.24 18.93 11.48
C ASP A 416 6.35 18.34 10.61
N ASN A 417 7.25 19.21 10.14
CA ASN A 417 8.45 18.82 9.39
C ASN A 417 8.19 18.03 8.10
N GLU A 418 7.05 18.25 7.46
CA GLU A 418 6.79 17.67 6.16
C GLU A 418 7.53 18.41 5.05
N LYS A 419 8.10 17.65 4.15
CA LYS A 419 8.73 18.17 2.93
C LYS A 419 8.61 17.15 1.83
N TYR A 420 7.75 17.44 0.87
CA TYR A 420 7.59 16.56 -0.28
C TYR A 420 7.26 17.33 -1.55
N THR A 421 7.52 16.69 -2.69
CA THR A 421 7.25 17.22 -4.02
C THR A 421 6.49 16.16 -4.81
N TYR A 422 5.41 16.56 -5.45
CA TYR A 422 4.56 15.67 -6.23
C TYR A 422 4.21 16.31 -7.57
N SER A 423 4.46 15.57 -8.66
CA SER A 423 4.15 16.02 -10.02
C SER A 423 2.94 15.28 -10.55
N ILE A 424 2.02 16.00 -11.17
CA ILE A 424 0.79 15.50 -11.80
C ILE A 424 0.97 15.64 -13.30
N SER A 425 0.92 14.51 -14.00
CA SER A 425 1.11 14.46 -15.46
C SER A 425 0.13 13.44 -16.07
N PRO A 426 -1.14 13.78 -16.21
CA PRO A 426 -2.12 12.92 -16.87
C PRO A 426 -1.76 12.70 -18.34
N ASN A 427 -2.09 11.53 -18.87
CA ASN A 427 -1.75 11.17 -20.25
C ASN A 427 -2.68 11.88 -21.27
N GLY A 428 -2.11 12.32 -22.40
CA GLY A 428 -2.88 12.77 -23.56
C GLY A 428 -3.63 14.09 -23.37
N ILE A 429 -3.10 15.00 -22.54
CA ILE A 429 -3.72 16.30 -22.24
C ILE A 429 -2.80 17.46 -22.59
N ASP A 430 -3.38 18.67 -22.71
CA ASP A 430 -2.64 19.89 -22.94
C ASP A 430 -2.24 20.61 -21.66
N LYS A 431 -3.13 20.64 -20.65
CA LYS A 431 -2.93 21.40 -19.41
C LYS A 431 -3.56 20.69 -18.21
N VAL A 432 -3.00 20.94 -17.02
CA VAL A 432 -3.54 20.54 -15.71
C VAL A 432 -4.07 21.76 -14.99
N GLN A 433 -5.30 21.73 -14.54
CA GLN A 433 -5.89 22.74 -13.66
C GLN A 433 -6.03 22.21 -12.23
N LEU A 434 -5.58 22.98 -11.27
CA LEU A 434 -5.80 22.75 -9.84
C LEU A 434 -6.97 23.62 -9.35
N GLN A 435 -7.94 22.99 -8.71
CA GLN A 435 -9.06 23.66 -8.04
C GLN A 435 -8.90 23.44 -6.53
N PHE A 436 -8.63 24.51 -5.81
CA PHE A 436 -8.53 24.47 -4.37
C PHE A 436 -9.95 24.44 -3.75
N LYS A 437 -10.26 23.37 -3.02
CA LYS A 437 -11.54 23.20 -2.31
C LYS A 437 -11.47 23.68 -0.86
N SER A 438 -10.29 23.56 -0.25
CA SER A 438 -9.95 24.15 1.06
C SER A 438 -8.44 24.39 1.13
N PHE A 439 -8.04 25.36 1.94
CA PHE A 439 -6.63 25.68 2.19
C PHE A 439 -6.49 26.37 3.54
N THR A 440 -5.69 25.80 4.44
CA THR A 440 -5.33 26.40 5.72
C THR A 440 -3.98 25.86 6.19
N THR A 441 -2.97 26.71 6.19
CA THR A 441 -1.64 26.43 6.72
C THR A 441 -1.22 27.49 7.73
N GLU A 442 -0.15 27.25 8.51
CA GLU A 442 0.43 28.29 9.34
C GLU A 442 0.96 29.43 8.47
N SER A 443 0.48 30.65 8.76
CA SER A 443 0.78 31.81 7.94
C SER A 443 2.26 32.22 8.02
N GLY A 444 2.93 32.24 6.87
CA GLY A 444 4.32 32.66 6.74
C GLY A 444 5.37 31.59 7.03
N TYR A 445 4.97 30.45 7.60
CA TYR A 445 5.87 29.33 7.95
C TYR A 445 5.63 28.12 7.07
N ASP A 446 4.39 27.64 6.97
CA ASP A 446 4.03 26.49 6.17
C ASP A 446 3.49 26.91 4.80
N SER A 447 3.94 26.27 3.75
CA SER A 447 3.66 26.74 2.40
C SER A 447 3.47 25.62 1.39
N LEU A 448 2.52 25.84 0.47
CA LEU A 448 2.36 25.07 -0.75
C LEU A 448 2.83 25.91 -1.93
N TYR A 449 3.80 25.38 -2.69
CA TYR A 449 4.32 25.96 -3.91
C TYR A 449 3.80 25.16 -5.11
N VAL A 450 3.42 25.86 -6.17
CA VAL A 450 2.92 25.28 -7.41
C VAL A 450 3.80 25.73 -8.57
N TYR A 451 4.34 24.76 -9.32
CA TYR A 451 5.28 25.01 -10.44
C TYR A 451 4.69 24.54 -11.76
N ASN A 452 4.98 25.30 -12.83
CA ASN A 452 4.54 25.06 -14.19
C ASN A 452 5.52 24.13 -14.92
N GLY A 453 5.45 22.85 -14.64
CA GLY A 453 6.32 21.84 -15.26
C GLY A 453 6.73 20.72 -14.30
N PRO A 454 7.68 19.85 -14.70
CA PRO A 454 7.94 18.57 -14.03
C PRO A 454 8.77 18.66 -12.75
N THR A 455 9.36 19.80 -12.41
CA THR A 455 10.26 19.94 -11.26
C THR A 455 10.09 21.28 -10.56
N THR A 456 10.67 21.41 -9.37
CA THR A 456 10.73 22.67 -8.63
C THR A 456 11.67 23.73 -9.25
N ALA A 457 12.41 23.39 -10.28
CA ALA A 457 13.17 24.35 -11.10
C ALA A 457 12.30 24.98 -12.21
N SER A 458 11.10 24.46 -12.46
CA SER A 458 10.13 25.01 -13.39
C SER A 458 9.59 26.37 -12.88
N PRO A 459 9.03 27.23 -13.76
CA PRO A 459 8.47 28.51 -13.34
C PRO A 459 7.43 28.38 -12.22
N LEU A 460 7.51 29.23 -11.21
CA LEU A 460 6.57 29.26 -10.09
C LEU A 460 5.24 29.88 -10.56
N LEU A 461 4.13 29.15 -10.38
CA LEU A 461 2.76 29.63 -10.62
C LEU A 461 2.17 30.29 -9.37
N GLY A 462 2.55 29.83 -8.18
CA GLY A 462 2.08 30.41 -6.94
C GLY A 462 2.75 29.82 -5.71
N ALA A 463 2.78 30.60 -4.63
CA ALA A 463 3.19 30.19 -3.30
C ALA A 463 2.10 30.61 -2.33
N TYR A 464 1.58 29.66 -1.57
CA TYR A 464 0.39 29.85 -0.75
C TYR A 464 0.68 29.49 0.70
N SER A 465 0.26 30.36 1.63
CA SER A 465 0.38 30.21 3.07
C SER A 465 -0.78 30.91 3.75
N GLY A 466 -1.15 30.51 4.97
CA GLY A 466 -2.27 31.04 5.73
C GLY A 466 -3.61 30.38 5.39
N SER A 467 -4.72 31.12 5.54
CA SER A 467 -6.08 30.55 5.45
C SER A 467 -6.89 31.02 4.23
N THR A 468 -6.29 31.78 3.32
CA THR A 468 -6.98 32.21 2.10
C THR A 468 -6.92 31.11 1.07
N THR A 469 -8.08 30.58 0.66
CA THR A 469 -8.17 29.56 -0.38
C THR A 469 -7.70 30.16 -1.72
N PRO A 470 -6.66 29.62 -2.36
CA PRO A 470 -6.16 30.12 -3.64
C PRO A 470 -7.19 30.00 -4.75
N ALA A 471 -7.11 30.92 -5.72
CA ALA A 471 -7.83 30.78 -6.99
C ALA A 471 -7.31 29.55 -7.77
N ASN A 472 -8.11 29.10 -8.75
CA ASN A 472 -7.70 27.99 -9.62
C ASN A 472 -6.37 28.31 -10.32
N VAL A 473 -5.48 27.32 -10.38
CA VAL A 473 -4.17 27.42 -11.05
C VAL A 473 -4.12 26.45 -12.22
N THR A 474 -3.72 26.93 -13.39
CA THR A 474 -3.64 26.10 -14.59
C THR A 474 -2.21 26.15 -15.14
N SER A 475 -1.64 24.98 -15.44
CA SER A 475 -0.35 24.86 -16.12
C SER A 475 -0.44 25.36 -17.59
N THR A 476 0.70 25.68 -18.18
CA THR A 476 0.77 25.97 -19.63
C THR A 476 1.05 24.71 -20.46
N GLY A 477 1.54 23.65 -19.82
CA GLY A 477 1.83 22.36 -20.44
C GLY A 477 1.21 21.20 -19.65
N THR A 478 1.57 19.98 -20.01
CA THR A 478 0.98 18.72 -19.55
C THR A 478 1.33 18.35 -18.11
N VAL A 479 2.21 19.08 -17.44
CA VAL A 479 2.71 18.75 -16.10
C VAL A 479 2.58 19.94 -15.16
N ILE A 480 2.12 19.68 -13.95
CA ILE A 480 2.15 20.62 -12.82
C ILE A 480 2.81 19.95 -11.62
N THR A 481 3.66 20.69 -10.90
CA THR A 481 4.37 20.17 -9.71
C THR A 481 3.98 20.96 -8.49
N LEU A 482 3.62 20.24 -7.42
CA LEU A 482 3.35 20.78 -6.10
C LEU A 482 4.52 20.45 -5.16
N ARG A 483 4.91 21.41 -4.33
CA ARG A 483 5.84 21.22 -3.22
C ARG A 483 5.20 21.74 -1.94
N PHE A 484 5.01 20.86 -0.97
CA PHE A 484 4.58 21.25 0.37
C PHE A 484 5.76 21.25 1.34
N LYS A 485 5.75 22.20 2.27
CA LYS A 485 6.73 22.32 3.34
C LYS A 485 6.02 22.80 4.60
N SER A 486 6.21 22.10 5.73
CA SER A 486 5.88 22.57 7.08
C SER A 486 7.12 22.58 7.95
N ASP A 487 7.09 23.40 9.02
CA ASP A 487 8.14 23.44 10.03
C ASP A 487 7.73 22.71 11.32
N VAL A 488 8.35 23.00 12.45
CA VAL A 488 8.00 22.47 13.77
C VAL A 488 7.08 23.48 14.45
N GLY A 489 5.82 23.11 14.65
CA GLY A 489 4.98 23.97 15.44
C GLY A 489 3.49 23.87 15.14
N ILE A 490 2.90 24.93 14.62
CA ILE A 490 1.45 25.02 14.42
C ILE A 490 1.07 24.36 13.08
N VAL A 491 0.18 23.38 13.14
CA VAL A 491 -0.35 22.71 11.96
C VAL A 491 -1.81 23.10 11.69
N GLY A 492 -2.16 23.29 10.43
CA GLY A 492 -3.52 23.60 9.99
C GLY A 492 -4.24 22.38 9.39
N SER A 493 -5.49 22.57 8.97
CA SER A 493 -6.27 21.56 8.28
C SER A 493 -5.80 21.28 6.84
N GLY A 494 -4.73 21.94 6.42
CA GLY A 494 -4.05 21.69 5.17
C GLY A 494 -4.85 22.06 3.92
N PHE A 495 -4.80 21.20 2.91
CA PHE A 495 -5.44 21.50 1.64
C PHE A 495 -6.20 20.30 1.06
N LYS A 496 -7.29 20.61 0.37
CA LYS A 496 -7.95 19.73 -0.58
C LYS A 496 -7.92 20.37 -1.96
N ILE A 497 -7.31 19.67 -2.91
CA ILE A 497 -7.21 20.10 -4.31
C ILE A 497 -7.88 19.03 -5.17
N ILE A 498 -8.71 19.45 -6.14
CA ILE A 498 -9.11 18.59 -7.24
C ILE A 498 -8.30 19.04 -8.44
N TYR A 499 -7.59 18.13 -9.10
CA TYR A 499 -6.99 18.46 -10.39
C TYR A 499 -7.84 17.91 -11.52
N ASN A 500 -7.83 18.63 -12.64
CA ASN A 500 -8.56 18.28 -13.86
C ASN A 500 -7.68 18.48 -15.08
N CYS A 501 -7.91 17.68 -16.12
CA CYS A 501 -7.37 17.95 -17.45
C CYS A 501 -8.14 19.10 -18.12
N VAL A 502 -7.42 19.98 -18.78
CA VAL A 502 -7.99 21.03 -19.62
C VAL A 502 -7.43 20.86 -21.02
N SER A 503 -8.30 20.58 -21.98
CA SER A 503 -7.90 20.57 -23.39
C SER A 503 -7.88 21.98 -23.97
N ALA A 504 -6.97 22.25 -24.91
CA ALA A 504 -6.92 23.54 -25.62
C ALA A 504 -8.16 23.79 -26.50
N THR A 505 -8.92 22.75 -26.78
CA THR A 505 -10.08 22.75 -27.70
C THR A 505 -11.42 22.72 -27.00
N GLY A 506 -11.54 23.18 -25.78
CA GLY A 506 -12.82 23.52 -25.11
C GLY A 506 -13.93 22.47 -25.04
N ILE A 507 -13.62 21.17 -25.22
CA ILE A 507 -14.59 20.09 -24.99
C ILE A 507 -14.33 19.54 -23.59
N HIS A 508 -15.21 19.85 -22.65
CA HIS A 508 -15.22 19.23 -21.31
C HIS A 508 -15.84 17.83 -21.41
N GLU A 509 -15.02 16.79 -21.37
CA GLU A 509 -15.51 15.46 -20.94
C GLU A 509 -15.54 15.46 -19.41
N ILE A 510 -16.75 15.54 -18.85
CA ILE A 510 -16.97 15.30 -17.42
C ILE A 510 -17.15 13.79 -17.27
N TRP A 511 -16.07 13.08 -16.97
CA TRP A 511 -16.14 11.68 -16.59
C TRP A 511 -16.62 11.59 -15.14
N ASN A 512 -17.88 11.29 -14.97
CA ASN A 512 -18.45 10.85 -13.71
C ASN A 512 -18.93 9.42 -13.95
N ASP A 513 -18.04 8.43 -13.81
CA ASP A 513 -18.32 7.01 -14.06
C ASP A 513 -19.48 6.46 -13.19
N ASP A 514 -19.85 7.15 -12.11
CA ASP A 514 -20.93 6.76 -11.22
C ASP A 514 -22.34 7.19 -11.70
N LEU A 515 -22.43 8.07 -12.69
CA LEU A 515 -23.71 8.64 -13.12
C LEU A 515 -24.20 8.18 -14.49
N LEU A 516 -23.31 7.64 -15.34
CA LEU A 516 -23.68 7.22 -16.69
C LEU A 516 -22.75 6.14 -17.23
N SER A 517 -23.29 4.99 -17.60
CA SER A 517 -22.57 3.94 -18.31
C SER A 517 -23.34 3.43 -19.51
N ILE A 518 -22.61 2.98 -20.55
CA ILE A 518 -23.16 2.36 -21.76
C ILE A 518 -22.75 0.90 -21.79
N PHE A 519 -23.73 -0.01 -21.78
CA PHE A 519 -23.45 -1.45 -21.74
C PHE A 519 -24.37 -2.26 -22.66
N PRO A 520 -23.82 -3.24 -23.42
CA PRO A 520 -22.39 -3.49 -23.59
C PRO A 520 -21.70 -2.45 -24.49
N ASN A 521 -20.40 -2.18 -24.23
CA ASN A 521 -19.55 -1.38 -25.06
C ASN A 521 -18.14 -2.01 -25.07
N PRO A 522 -17.68 -2.65 -26.17
CA PRO A 522 -18.30 -2.70 -27.52
C PRO A 522 -19.69 -3.36 -27.60
N SER A 523 -20.52 -2.87 -28.53
CA SER A 523 -21.89 -3.34 -28.77
C SER A 523 -22.01 -3.96 -30.17
N ASN A 524 -22.83 -4.99 -30.28
CA ASN A 524 -23.26 -5.58 -31.56
C ASN A 524 -24.48 -4.88 -32.18
N GLY A 525 -24.81 -3.68 -31.68
CA GLY A 525 -25.91 -2.83 -32.15
C GLY A 525 -26.98 -2.54 -31.11
N SER A 526 -27.13 -3.39 -30.10
CA SER A 526 -28.05 -3.14 -28.99
C SER A 526 -27.27 -2.86 -27.71
N PHE A 527 -27.62 -1.78 -27.03
CA PHE A 527 -26.98 -1.37 -25.77
C PHE A 527 -27.93 -0.57 -24.89
N GLU A 528 -27.62 -0.50 -23.60
CA GLU A 528 -28.35 0.23 -22.59
C GLU A 528 -27.53 1.38 -22.02
N ILE A 529 -28.14 2.53 -21.85
CA ILE A 529 -27.61 3.69 -21.14
C ILE A 529 -28.08 3.62 -19.70
N ARG A 530 -27.17 3.36 -18.78
CA ARG A 530 -27.47 3.27 -17.34
C ARG A 530 -27.15 4.61 -16.68
N THR A 531 -28.19 5.27 -16.20
CA THR A 531 -28.11 6.54 -15.46
C THR A 531 -29.29 6.67 -14.51
N SER A 532 -29.04 7.31 -13.36
CA SER A 532 -30.08 7.69 -12.41
C SER A 532 -30.86 8.93 -12.84
N ASN A 533 -30.32 9.72 -13.78
CA ASN A 533 -30.91 10.99 -14.19
C ASN A 533 -31.92 10.81 -15.33
N ASP A 534 -32.86 11.77 -15.45
CA ASP A 534 -33.80 11.83 -16.56
C ASP A 534 -33.09 12.34 -17.83
N ILE A 535 -33.26 11.59 -18.93
CA ILE A 535 -32.66 11.91 -20.21
C ILE A 535 -33.60 12.78 -21.03
N SER A 536 -33.14 13.97 -21.41
CA SER A 536 -33.88 14.88 -22.30
C SER A 536 -33.77 14.51 -23.77
N THR A 537 -32.53 14.20 -24.22
CA THR A 537 -32.25 13.75 -25.59
C THR A 537 -30.97 12.91 -25.62
N ILE A 538 -30.97 11.94 -26.55
CA ILE A 538 -29.79 11.14 -26.92
C ILE A 538 -29.58 11.37 -28.41
N GLN A 539 -28.34 11.70 -28.79
CA GLN A 539 -27.89 11.82 -30.18
C GLN A 539 -26.65 10.97 -30.38
N ILE A 540 -26.57 10.25 -31.50
CA ILE A 540 -25.40 9.43 -31.84
C ILE A 540 -24.84 9.96 -33.15
N PHE A 541 -23.52 10.19 -33.14
CA PHE A 541 -22.79 10.69 -34.29
C PHE A 541 -21.75 9.66 -34.75
N ASN A 542 -21.50 9.58 -36.02
CA ASN A 542 -20.38 8.82 -36.56
C ASN A 542 -19.03 9.58 -36.38
N SER A 543 -17.92 8.96 -36.77
CA SER A 543 -16.57 9.51 -36.59
C SER A 543 -16.29 10.82 -37.34
N ILE A 544 -17.14 11.20 -38.30
CA ILE A 544 -17.04 12.48 -39.06
C ILE A 544 -18.06 13.53 -38.58
N GLY A 545 -18.78 13.24 -37.47
CA GLY A 545 -19.73 14.18 -36.86
C GLY A 545 -21.14 14.18 -37.48
N GLU A 546 -21.48 13.20 -38.32
CA GLU A 546 -22.82 13.07 -38.89
C GLU A 546 -23.76 12.40 -37.91
N LEU A 547 -24.95 12.96 -37.69
CA LEU A 547 -25.99 12.42 -36.80
C LEU A 547 -26.61 11.17 -37.42
N VAL A 548 -26.50 10.03 -36.72
CA VAL A 548 -27.00 8.72 -37.16
C VAL A 548 -28.22 8.22 -36.36
N TYR A 549 -28.41 8.76 -35.18
CA TYR A 549 -29.56 8.43 -34.32
C TYR A 549 -29.92 9.60 -33.41
N GLN A 550 -31.22 9.78 -33.16
CA GLN A 550 -31.73 10.68 -32.12
C GLN A 550 -32.96 10.07 -31.44
N GLY A 551 -32.98 10.11 -30.12
CA GLY A 551 -34.05 9.53 -29.30
C GLY A 551 -33.98 9.96 -27.84
N ARG A 552 -34.75 9.25 -26.97
CA ARG A 552 -34.74 9.44 -25.51
C ARG A 552 -34.72 8.13 -24.73
N GLU A 553 -34.88 7.02 -25.44
CA GLU A 553 -34.94 5.69 -24.83
C GLU A 553 -33.59 5.25 -24.31
N LYS A 554 -33.54 4.76 -23.07
CA LYS A 554 -32.30 4.27 -22.45
C LYS A 554 -31.78 2.98 -23.10
N THR A 555 -32.64 2.19 -23.75
CA THR A 555 -32.26 1.02 -24.52
C THR A 555 -32.33 1.36 -26.00
N ILE A 556 -31.20 1.24 -26.71
CA ILE A 556 -31.06 1.64 -28.11
C ILE A 556 -30.65 0.42 -28.93
N ASP A 557 -31.34 0.24 -30.07
CA ASP A 557 -31.00 -0.76 -31.07
C ASP A 557 -30.65 -0.08 -32.40
N LEU A 558 -29.38 -0.18 -32.80
CA LEU A 558 -28.84 0.39 -34.04
C LEU A 558 -28.82 -0.62 -35.20
N THR A 559 -29.24 -1.86 -34.99
CA THR A 559 -29.12 -2.94 -36.00
C THR A 559 -29.85 -2.62 -37.30
N ASN A 560 -30.95 -1.84 -37.20
CA ASN A 560 -31.80 -1.45 -38.34
C ASN A 560 -31.33 -0.17 -39.07
N LEU A 561 -30.23 0.48 -38.59
CA LEU A 561 -29.77 1.75 -39.15
C LEU A 561 -28.70 1.60 -40.24
N ASN A 562 -28.40 0.37 -40.67
CA ASN A 562 -27.40 0.06 -41.70
C ASN A 562 -26.02 0.73 -41.47
N LEU A 563 -25.59 0.82 -40.22
CA LEU A 563 -24.33 1.42 -39.83
C LEU A 563 -23.14 0.46 -40.06
N ASN A 564 -21.95 0.97 -40.30
CA ASN A 564 -20.72 0.21 -40.39
C ASN A 564 -20.11 -0.02 -38.99
N SER A 565 -19.37 -1.13 -38.82
CA SER A 565 -18.54 -1.31 -37.62
C SER A 565 -17.56 -0.15 -37.48
N GLY A 566 -17.45 0.42 -36.26
CA GLY A 566 -16.62 1.59 -36.04
C GLY A 566 -16.87 2.28 -34.71
N VAL A 567 -16.28 3.45 -34.57
CA VAL A 567 -16.45 4.32 -33.39
C VAL A 567 -17.53 5.34 -33.65
N TYR A 568 -18.44 5.45 -32.69
CA TYR A 568 -19.53 6.44 -32.65
C TYR A 568 -19.42 7.25 -31.35
N PHE A 569 -20.00 8.44 -31.35
CA PHE A 569 -20.09 9.32 -30.19
C PHE A 569 -21.55 9.49 -29.79
N ILE A 570 -21.87 9.15 -28.56
CA ILE A 570 -23.20 9.31 -27.98
C ILE A 570 -23.21 10.58 -27.15
N GLU A 571 -24.04 11.52 -27.55
CA GLU A 571 -24.32 12.74 -26.81
C GLU A 571 -25.64 12.58 -26.04
N ILE A 572 -25.60 12.81 -24.74
CA ILE A 572 -26.76 12.68 -23.85
C ILE A 572 -26.96 14.03 -23.15
N ASN A 573 -28.16 14.58 -23.29
CA ASN A 573 -28.58 15.77 -22.56
C ASN A 573 -29.50 15.35 -21.39
N SER A 574 -29.18 15.80 -20.19
CA SER A 574 -29.91 15.52 -18.96
C SER A 574 -29.87 16.78 -18.09
N GLU A 575 -31.03 17.28 -17.65
CA GLU A 575 -31.14 18.43 -16.74
C GLU A 575 -30.31 19.67 -17.15
N GLY A 576 -30.16 19.91 -18.47
CA GLY A 576 -29.37 21.03 -19.00
C GLY A 576 -27.86 20.78 -19.03
N GLN A 577 -27.41 19.60 -18.67
CA GLN A 577 -26.03 19.15 -18.82
C GLN A 577 -25.89 18.25 -20.06
N LYS A 578 -24.78 18.38 -20.75
CA LYS A 578 -24.44 17.61 -21.94
C LYS A 578 -23.26 16.69 -21.63
N VAL A 579 -23.45 15.38 -21.86
CA VAL A 579 -22.40 14.36 -21.71
C VAL A 579 -22.18 13.68 -23.04
N VAL A 580 -20.92 13.46 -23.43
CA VAL A 580 -20.55 12.72 -24.65
C VAL A 580 -19.78 11.49 -24.26
N ASN A 581 -20.19 10.32 -24.75
CA ASN A 581 -19.53 9.04 -24.52
C ASN A 581 -19.16 8.37 -25.84
N LYS A 582 -18.12 7.52 -25.81
CA LYS A 582 -17.68 6.71 -26.95
C LYS A 582 -18.42 5.38 -26.97
N LEU A 583 -19.00 5.03 -28.12
CA LEU A 583 -19.55 3.71 -28.42
C LEU A 583 -18.71 3.03 -29.48
N VAL A 584 -18.30 1.80 -29.22
CA VAL A 584 -17.69 0.92 -30.23
C VAL A 584 -18.76 -0.02 -30.75
N TYR A 585 -19.12 0.11 -32.02
CA TYR A 585 -20.09 -0.76 -32.71
C TYR A 585 -19.33 -1.78 -33.53
N SER A 586 -19.67 -3.08 -33.35
CA SER A 586 -19.08 -4.20 -34.07
C SER A 586 -20.22 -5.10 -34.59
N LYS A 587 -20.40 -5.14 -35.91
CA LYS A 587 -21.33 -6.07 -36.57
C LYS A 587 -20.82 -7.49 -36.48
#